data_c3f3c48584627c07e0b98243ccf8c496
#
_entry.id   c3f3c48584627c07e0b98243ccf8c496
#
_cell.length_a   1.000
_cell.length_b   1.000
_cell.length_c   1.000
_cell.angle_alpha   90.00
_cell.angle_beta   90.00
_cell.angle_gamma   90.00
#
_symmetry.space_group_name_H-M   'P 1'
#
loop_
_entity.id
_entity.type
_entity.pdbx_description
1 polymer ?
#
loop_
_entity_poly.entity_id
_entity_poly.type
_entity_poly.pdbx_seq_one_letter_code
_entity_poly.pdbx_strand_id
1 'polypeptide(L)'
;MWLERRILAALHGEPHYDFSARSGVSALEASVRGYGEDSPYTVLVPSLKGVDPDDVFSSVPYEKGFALIHHLSSVIGGHVQFEAFFKAYVANFASKTLTSDEFRTFATEWSVAQGIDISSFDWEGWFTSPGMPLVPLDVSDTMGADCDALAHRWLSDEIDEPADSFREADLAGWASPLRVCLLDKLLGRAEGGTPLPIARLRAMDAAYGFGNAKNAEIRFRWQKLGICSRDASVVPDALAFLTEQGRMKYVRPLYKALHAWPEQREKAVETFVANRSNYHPIAAKMLAQDLQISTAEGDA
;
A
#
# COMPACT_ATOMS: atom_id res chain seq x y z
N MET A 1 -6.23 2.35 -11.68
CA MET A 1 -6.74 2.78 -10.35
C MET A 1 -8.18 3.30 -10.39
N TRP A 2 -8.55 4.38 -11.17
CA TRP A 2 -9.94 4.91 -11.15
C TRP A 2 -10.98 3.85 -11.56
N LEU A 3 -10.81 3.18 -12.70
CA LEU A 3 -11.73 2.13 -13.17
C LEU A 3 -11.81 0.94 -12.19
N GLU A 4 -10.68 0.53 -11.64
CA GLU A 4 -10.61 -0.54 -10.63
C GLU A 4 -11.51 -0.19 -9.43
N ARG A 5 -11.40 1.03 -8.89
CA ARG A 5 -12.23 1.50 -7.78
C ARG A 5 -13.70 1.64 -8.15
N ARG A 6 -14.02 2.06 -9.39
CA ARG A 6 -15.40 2.06 -9.88
C ARG A 6 -15.98 0.64 -9.99
N ILE A 7 -15.17 -0.35 -10.38
CA ILE A 7 -15.56 -1.76 -10.36
C ILE A 7 -15.82 -2.24 -8.92
N LEU A 8 -14.98 -1.87 -7.96
CA LEU A 8 -15.23 -2.17 -6.55
C LEU A 8 -16.55 -1.56 -6.06
N ALA A 9 -16.85 -0.30 -6.43
CA ALA A 9 -18.12 0.32 -6.10
C ALA A 9 -19.32 -0.41 -6.72
N ALA A 10 -19.21 -0.83 -7.97
CA ALA A 10 -20.26 -1.56 -8.66
C ALA A 10 -20.54 -2.95 -8.06
N LEU A 11 -19.50 -3.62 -7.54
CA LEU A 11 -19.60 -4.95 -6.96
C LEU A 11 -20.00 -4.92 -5.47
N HIS A 12 -19.56 -3.92 -4.73
CA HIS A 12 -19.63 -3.92 -3.26
C HIS A 12 -20.20 -2.63 -2.66
N GLY A 13 -20.51 -1.63 -3.48
CA GLY A 13 -21.04 -0.33 -3.05
C GLY A 13 -19.97 0.75 -2.89
N GLU A 14 -20.40 2.01 -2.88
CA GLU A 14 -19.52 3.20 -2.79
C GLU A 14 -18.56 3.18 -1.59
N PRO A 15 -18.91 2.67 -0.39
CA PRO A 15 -17.96 2.60 0.72
C PRO A 15 -16.67 1.85 0.39
N HIS A 16 -16.71 0.86 -0.52
CA HIS A 16 -15.50 0.15 -0.95
C HIS A 16 -14.61 0.99 -1.89
N TYR A 17 -15.22 1.84 -2.72
CA TYR A 17 -14.48 2.85 -3.50
C TYR A 17 -13.74 3.80 -2.57
N ASP A 18 -14.45 4.39 -1.61
CA ASP A 18 -13.93 5.37 -0.66
C ASP A 18 -12.81 4.77 0.18
N PHE A 19 -13.02 3.57 0.72
CA PHE A 19 -12.01 2.86 1.50
C PHE A 19 -10.75 2.56 0.68
N SER A 20 -10.90 2.09 -0.56
CA SER A 20 -9.76 1.84 -1.46
C SER A 20 -9.03 3.14 -1.82
N ALA A 21 -9.76 4.24 -2.04
CA ALA A 21 -9.17 5.54 -2.32
C ALA A 21 -8.39 6.06 -1.10
N ARG A 22 -8.94 5.94 0.10
CA ARG A 22 -8.28 6.33 1.36
C ARG A 22 -7.01 5.51 1.62
N SER A 23 -7.06 4.20 1.38
CA SER A 23 -5.88 3.33 1.47
C SER A 23 -4.78 3.77 0.50
N GLY A 24 -5.16 4.24 -0.70
CA GLY A 24 -4.26 4.81 -1.69
C GLY A 24 -3.58 6.10 -1.20
N VAL A 25 -4.31 6.97 -0.50
CA VAL A 25 -3.72 8.18 0.12
C VAL A 25 -2.58 7.81 1.06
N SER A 26 -2.80 6.83 1.95
CA SER A 26 -1.77 6.38 2.89
C SER A 26 -0.53 5.81 2.19
N ALA A 27 -0.72 5.07 1.09
CA ALA A 27 0.39 4.57 0.27
C ALA A 27 1.16 5.70 -0.42
N LEU A 28 0.45 6.73 -0.89
CA LEU A 28 1.05 7.92 -1.49
C LEU A 28 1.85 8.73 -0.46
N GLU A 29 1.28 8.98 0.72
CA GLU A 29 1.97 9.66 1.83
C GLU A 29 3.28 8.94 2.19
N ALA A 30 3.27 7.61 2.25
CA ALA A 30 4.47 6.83 2.51
C ALA A 30 5.54 7.02 1.42
N SER A 31 5.15 7.06 0.14
CA SER A 31 6.06 7.30 -0.97
C SER A 31 6.60 8.72 -0.97
N VAL A 32 5.74 9.72 -0.77
CA VAL A 32 6.14 11.14 -0.69
C VAL A 32 7.11 11.36 0.48
N ARG A 33 6.82 10.79 1.64
CA ARG A 33 7.73 10.85 2.80
C ARG A 33 9.06 10.17 2.52
N GLY A 34 9.05 9.05 1.79
CA GLY A 34 10.26 8.30 1.43
C GLY A 34 11.20 9.05 0.50
N TYR A 35 10.66 9.80 -0.46
CA TYR A 35 11.44 10.60 -1.40
C TYR A 35 11.72 12.03 -0.92
N GLY A 36 10.89 12.57 -0.02
CA GLY A 36 10.82 13.98 0.36
C GLY A 36 9.74 14.72 -0.42
N GLU A 37 9.06 15.67 0.23
CA GLU A 37 7.92 16.40 -0.33
C GLU A 37 8.27 17.18 -1.60
N ASP A 38 9.46 17.77 -1.65
CA ASP A 38 9.94 18.58 -2.79
C ASP A 38 10.68 17.74 -3.85
N SER A 39 10.69 16.43 -3.73
CA SER A 39 11.42 15.55 -4.63
C SER A 39 10.80 15.57 -6.05
N PRO A 40 11.64 15.65 -7.11
CA PRO A 40 11.15 15.57 -8.49
C PRO A 40 10.56 14.21 -8.85
N TYR A 41 10.72 13.19 -7.99
CA TYR A 41 10.10 11.86 -8.17
C TYR A 41 8.71 11.75 -7.55
N THR A 42 8.21 12.83 -6.94
CA THR A 42 6.84 12.92 -6.42
C THR A 42 5.89 13.69 -7.34
N VAL A 43 6.38 14.15 -8.52
CA VAL A 43 5.54 14.72 -9.57
C VAL A 43 4.91 13.61 -10.43
N LEU A 44 3.79 13.91 -11.12
CA LEU A 44 3.13 12.92 -11.99
C LEU A 44 3.89 12.68 -13.31
N VAL A 45 4.56 13.71 -13.82
CA VAL A 45 5.33 13.64 -15.07
C VAL A 45 6.80 13.96 -14.78
N PRO A 46 7.54 13.02 -14.13
CA PRO A 46 8.92 13.24 -13.77
C PRO A 46 9.85 13.21 -14.99
N SER A 47 10.95 13.96 -14.95
CA SER A 47 12.04 13.78 -15.89
C SER A 47 12.93 12.60 -15.43
N LEU A 48 12.94 11.53 -16.21
CA LEU A 48 13.76 10.34 -15.94
C LEU A 48 15.03 10.31 -16.79
N LYS A 49 15.47 11.44 -17.33
CA LYS A 49 16.68 11.49 -18.15
C LYS A 49 17.91 11.09 -17.32
N GLY A 50 18.54 9.97 -17.69
CA GLY A 50 19.74 9.46 -17.00
C GLY A 50 19.45 8.74 -15.67
N VAL A 51 18.19 8.42 -15.40
CA VAL A 51 17.75 7.67 -14.22
C VAL A 51 17.15 6.35 -14.68
N ASP A 52 17.48 5.26 -13.99
CA ASP A 52 16.81 3.97 -14.17
C ASP A 52 15.39 4.09 -13.58
N PRO A 53 14.31 3.87 -14.38
CA PRO A 53 12.94 3.95 -13.88
C PRO A 53 12.66 3.00 -12.70
N ASP A 54 13.34 1.87 -12.61
CA ASP A 54 13.17 0.91 -11.52
C ASP A 54 13.70 1.45 -10.18
N ASP A 55 14.71 2.33 -10.20
CA ASP A 55 15.25 2.96 -8.99
C ASP A 55 14.29 3.98 -8.36
N VAL A 56 13.33 4.50 -9.14
CA VAL A 56 12.37 5.53 -8.72
C VAL A 56 10.92 5.03 -8.75
N PHE A 57 10.72 3.72 -8.79
CA PHE A 57 9.40 3.12 -8.74
C PHE A 57 8.70 3.40 -7.40
N SER A 58 7.46 3.89 -7.46
CA SER A 58 6.68 4.25 -6.27
C SER A 58 5.16 4.15 -6.51
N SER A 59 4.36 4.45 -5.48
CA SER A 59 2.91 4.57 -5.62
C SER A 59 2.46 5.91 -6.25
N VAL A 60 3.36 6.86 -6.45
CA VAL A 60 3.02 8.21 -6.97
C VAL A 60 2.24 8.17 -8.28
N PRO A 61 2.69 7.52 -9.37
CA PRO A 61 1.94 7.52 -10.63
C PRO A 61 0.57 6.84 -10.50
N TYR A 62 0.41 5.93 -9.57
CA TYR A 62 -0.85 5.22 -9.32
C TYR A 62 -1.83 6.08 -8.52
N GLU A 63 -1.43 6.57 -7.36
CA GLU A 63 -2.33 7.16 -6.38
C GLU A 63 -2.50 8.67 -6.59
N LYS A 64 -1.43 9.40 -6.91
CA LYS A 64 -1.54 10.80 -7.31
C LYS A 64 -2.20 10.92 -8.69
N GLY A 65 -1.94 9.96 -9.60
CA GLY A 65 -2.66 9.84 -10.87
C GLY A 65 -4.15 9.54 -10.66
N PHE A 66 -4.48 8.68 -9.70
CA PHE A 66 -5.88 8.47 -9.31
C PHE A 66 -6.52 9.77 -8.82
N ALA A 67 -5.85 10.54 -7.96
CA ALA A 67 -6.36 11.80 -7.43
C ALA A 67 -6.63 12.84 -8.55
N LEU A 68 -5.73 12.95 -9.54
CA LEU A 68 -5.96 13.77 -10.74
C LEU A 68 -7.23 13.34 -11.48
N ILE A 69 -7.38 12.04 -11.75
CA ILE A 69 -8.53 11.51 -12.49
C ILE A 69 -9.82 11.65 -11.68
N HIS A 70 -9.76 11.48 -10.36
CA HIS A 70 -10.91 11.68 -9.47
C HIS A 70 -11.37 13.14 -9.50
N HIS A 71 -10.43 14.10 -9.38
CA HIS A 71 -10.73 15.53 -9.47
C HIS A 71 -11.26 15.90 -10.85
N LEU A 72 -10.63 15.43 -11.94
CA LEU A 72 -11.13 15.65 -13.30
C LEU A 72 -12.55 15.10 -13.47
N SER A 73 -12.83 13.92 -12.92
CA SER A 73 -14.16 13.33 -12.93
C SER A 73 -15.20 14.23 -12.26
N SER A 74 -14.86 14.86 -11.13
CA SER A 74 -15.78 15.79 -10.45
C SER A 74 -16.03 17.06 -11.28
N VAL A 75 -14.98 17.61 -11.91
CA VAL A 75 -15.07 18.81 -12.76
C VAL A 75 -15.89 18.53 -14.04
N ILE A 76 -15.76 17.35 -14.62
CA ILE A 76 -16.53 16.93 -15.82
C ILE A 76 -18.03 16.71 -15.50
N GLY A 77 -18.42 16.61 -14.24
CA GLY A 77 -19.82 16.43 -13.85
C GLY A 77 -20.10 15.11 -13.12
N GLY A 78 -19.09 14.55 -12.51
CA GLY A 78 -19.17 13.33 -11.69
C GLY A 78 -18.95 12.04 -12.48
N HIS A 79 -19.04 10.92 -11.77
CA HIS A 79 -18.63 9.62 -12.31
C HIS A 79 -19.46 9.15 -13.51
N VAL A 80 -20.75 9.47 -13.55
CA VAL A 80 -21.64 9.07 -14.66
C VAL A 80 -21.21 9.74 -15.97
N GLN A 81 -20.97 11.06 -15.92
CA GLN A 81 -20.51 11.80 -17.10
C GLN A 81 -19.07 11.41 -17.47
N PHE A 82 -18.25 11.15 -16.47
CA PHE A 82 -16.88 10.69 -16.69
C PHE A 82 -16.80 9.29 -17.31
N GLU A 83 -17.76 8.40 -17.10
CA GLU A 83 -17.82 7.12 -17.81
C GLU A 83 -17.97 7.30 -19.33
N ALA A 84 -18.72 8.31 -19.77
CA ALA A 84 -18.82 8.62 -21.21
C ALA A 84 -17.47 9.13 -21.76
N PHE A 85 -16.79 10.00 -21.01
CA PHE A 85 -15.42 10.41 -21.32
C PHE A 85 -14.49 9.22 -21.42
N PHE A 86 -14.50 8.34 -20.41
CA PHE A 86 -13.63 7.18 -20.35
C PHE A 86 -13.84 6.20 -21.52
N LYS A 87 -15.10 5.97 -21.91
CA LYS A 87 -15.42 5.16 -23.10
C LYS A 87 -14.87 5.79 -24.38
N ALA A 88 -15.02 7.11 -24.53
CA ALA A 88 -14.46 7.84 -25.67
C ALA A 88 -12.92 7.79 -25.68
N TYR A 89 -12.29 7.95 -24.53
CA TYR A 89 -10.84 7.83 -24.36
C TYR A 89 -10.34 6.43 -24.81
N VAL A 90 -10.95 5.36 -24.29
CA VAL A 90 -10.58 3.98 -24.67
C VAL A 90 -10.77 3.75 -26.15
N ALA A 91 -11.87 4.22 -26.74
CA ALA A 91 -12.13 4.06 -28.19
C ALA A 91 -11.09 4.83 -29.04
N ASN A 92 -10.71 6.04 -28.62
CA ASN A 92 -9.75 6.87 -29.38
C ASN A 92 -8.32 6.30 -29.34
N PHE A 93 -7.90 5.76 -28.21
CA PHE A 93 -6.54 5.28 -27.98
C PHE A 93 -6.42 3.74 -27.98
N ALA A 94 -7.43 3.03 -28.42
CA ALA A 94 -7.38 1.57 -28.50
C ALA A 94 -6.16 1.09 -29.31
N SER A 95 -5.35 0.22 -28.70
CA SER A 95 -4.10 -0.32 -29.28
C SER A 95 -3.05 0.74 -29.62
N LYS A 96 -3.09 1.90 -28.99
CA LYS A 96 -2.11 2.96 -29.16
C LYS A 96 -1.45 3.29 -27.81
N THR A 97 -0.31 3.95 -27.88
CA THR A 97 0.32 4.64 -26.74
C THR A 97 -0.06 6.11 -26.78
N LEU A 98 0.03 6.81 -25.67
CA LEU A 98 -0.18 8.25 -25.58
C LEU A 98 0.73 8.86 -24.50
N THR A 99 0.99 10.15 -24.64
CA THR A 99 1.68 10.97 -23.66
C THR A 99 0.68 11.67 -22.73
N SER A 100 1.17 12.28 -21.65
CA SER A 100 0.34 13.09 -20.75
C SER A 100 -0.25 14.33 -21.46
N ASP A 101 0.48 14.92 -22.40
CA ASP A 101 -0.02 16.05 -23.19
C ASP A 101 -1.12 15.66 -24.16
N GLU A 102 -1.03 14.48 -24.79
CA GLU A 102 -2.10 13.94 -25.64
C GLU A 102 -3.35 13.63 -24.82
N PHE A 103 -3.17 13.11 -23.58
CA PHE A 103 -4.30 12.93 -22.65
C PHE A 103 -4.97 14.26 -22.30
N ARG A 104 -4.19 15.28 -21.93
CA ARG A 104 -4.68 16.65 -21.65
C ARG A 104 -5.45 17.21 -22.83
N THR A 105 -4.87 17.14 -24.04
CA THR A 105 -5.49 17.62 -25.28
C THR A 105 -6.83 16.94 -25.50
N PHE A 106 -6.85 15.62 -25.47
CA PHE A 106 -8.08 14.84 -25.64
C PHE A 106 -9.15 15.19 -24.59
N ALA A 107 -8.77 15.30 -23.31
CA ALA A 107 -9.71 15.67 -22.26
C ALA A 107 -10.32 17.05 -22.48
N THR A 108 -9.51 18.02 -22.91
CA THR A 108 -9.97 19.38 -23.19
C THR A 108 -10.91 19.41 -24.40
N GLU A 109 -10.52 18.80 -25.50
CA GLU A 109 -11.34 18.76 -26.74
C GLU A 109 -12.66 18.04 -26.54
N TRP A 110 -12.63 16.89 -25.85
CA TRP A 110 -13.84 16.14 -25.54
C TRP A 110 -14.79 16.97 -24.65
N SER A 111 -14.28 17.60 -23.61
CA SER A 111 -15.08 18.43 -22.70
C SER A 111 -15.73 19.60 -23.43
N VAL A 112 -14.99 20.31 -24.28
CA VAL A 112 -15.52 21.38 -25.13
C VAL A 112 -16.64 20.87 -26.04
N ALA A 113 -16.45 19.71 -26.67
CA ALA A 113 -17.45 19.09 -27.53
C ALA A 113 -18.74 18.70 -26.77
N GLN A 114 -18.64 18.46 -25.47
CA GLN A 114 -19.80 18.20 -24.60
C GLN A 114 -20.39 19.46 -23.94
N GLY A 115 -19.82 20.66 -24.21
CA GLY A 115 -20.21 21.90 -23.56
C GLY A 115 -19.79 22.04 -22.11
N ILE A 116 -18.77 21.29 -21.70
CA ILE A 116 -18.23 21.28 -20.34
C ILE A 116 -16.98 22.18 -20.31
N ASP A 117 -17.00 23.18 -19.44
CA ASP A 117 -15.84 24.07 -19.26
C ASP A 117 -14.88 23.49 -18.22
N ILE A 118 -13.69 23.13 -18.68
CA ILE A 118 -12.56 22.70 -17.84
C ILE A 118 -11.36 23.64 -17.97
N SER A 119 -11.57 24.87 -18.41
CA SER A 119 -10.48 25.86 -18.64
C SER A 119 -9.73 26.22 -17.34
N SER A 120 -10.40 26.11 -16.19
CA SER A 120 -9.81 26.33 -14.87
C SER A 120 -9.05 25.13 -14.29
N PHE A 121 -9.06 23.98 -14.98
CA PHE A 121 -8.33 22.80 -14.50
C PHE A 121 -6.82 23.02 -14.62
N ASP A 122 -6.12 23.02 -13.50
CA ASP A 122 -4.68 23.28 -13.42
C ASP A 122 -3.85 22.04 -13.85
N TRP A 123 -3.78 21.81 -15.16
CA TRP A 123 -3.00 20.71 -15.73
C TRP A 123 -1.52 20.79 -15.38
N GLU A 124 -0.94 21.99 -15.43
CA GLU A 124 0.49 22.21 -15.16
C GLU A 124 0.81 21.86 -13.71
N GLY A 125 0.05 22.40 -12.77
CA GLY A 125 0.20 22.09 -11.36
C GLY A 125 0.05 20.60 -11.08
N TRP A 126 -0.96 19.93 -11.68
CA TRP A 126 -1.12 18.51 -11.52
C TRP A 126 0.06 17.68 -12.04
N PHE A 127 0.65 18.04 -13.15
CA PHE A 127 1.73 17.27 -13.77
C PHE A 127 3.09 17.52 -13.11
N THR A 128 3.35 18.76 -12.66
CA THR A 128 4.70 19.20 -12.27
C THR A 128 4.89 19.52 -10.79
N SER A 129 3.81 19.76 -10.02
CA SER A 129 3.96 20.02 -8.59
C SER A 129 4.40 18.76 -7.84
N PRO A 130 5.44 18.82 -7.01
CA PRO A 130 5.87 17.73 -6.17
C PRO A 130 4.93 17.50 -4.97
N GLY A 131 5.18 16.47 -4.19
CA GLY A 131 4.45 16.17 -2.96
C GLY A 131 3.06 15.59 -3.19
N MET A 132 2.16 15.88 -2.26
CA MET A 132 0.79 15.40 -2.24
C MET A 132 -0.07 16.03 -3.37
N PRO A 133 -1.26 15.49 -3.69
CA PRO A 133 -2.16 16.03 -4.70
C PRO A 133 -2.54 17.49 -4.44
N LEU A 134 -2.72 18.29 -5.51
CA LEU A 134 -3.17 19.69 -5.42
C LEU A 134 -4.53 19.83 -4.73
N VAL A 135 -5.41 18.88 -4.94
CA VAL A 135 -6.74 18.84 -4.35
C VAL A 135 -6.85 17.57 -3.51
N PRO A 136 -7.11 17.69 -2.20
CA PRO A 136 -7.36 16.54 -1.36
C PRO A 136 -8.52 15.69 -1.88
N LEU A 137 -8.44 14.37 -1.68
CA LEU A 137 -9.55 13.49 -2.01
C LEU A 137 -10.73 13.73 -1.07
N ASP A 138 -11.87 14.06 -1.66
CA ASP A 138 -13.16 14.13 -0.94
C ASP A 138 -13.84 12.75 -1.03
N VAL A 139 -13.50 11.89 -0.10
CA VAL A 139 -14.06 10.54 0.02
C VAL A 139 -14.48 10.27 1.46
N SER A 140 -15.59 9.56 1.62
CA SER A 140 -16.08 9.13 2.93
C SER A 140 -15.14 8.09 3.54
N ASP A 141 -15.18 7.93 4.85
CA ASP A 141 -14.35 6.94 5.56
C ASP A 141 -15.18 6.05 6.50
N THR A 142 -16.40 5.72 6.12
CA THR A 142 -17.32 4.94 6.95
C THR A 142 -16.73 3.55 7.30
N MET A 143 -16.10 2.88 6.34
CA MET A 143 -15.45 1.57 6.58
C MET A 143 -14.16 1.71 7.39
N GLY A 144 -13.41 2.80 7.19
CA GLY A 144 -12.19 3.06 7.94
C GLY A 144 -12.46 3.40 9.40
N ALA A 145 -13.59 4.05 9.71
CA ALA A 145 -13.98 4.40 11.06
C ALA A 145 -14.14 3.17 11.98
N ASP A 146 -14.74 2.09 11.48
CA ASP A 146 -14.86 0.84 12.23
C ASP A 146 -13.48 0.21 12.49
N CYS A 147 -12.58 0.26 11.49
CA CYS A 147 -11.20 -0.18 11.62
C CYS A 147 -10.44 0.66 12.65
N ASP A 148 -10.61 1.99 12.64
CA ASP A 148 -10.01 2.90 13.61
C ASP A 148 -10.49 2.63 15.03
N ALA A 149 -11.79 2.45 15.22
CA ALA A 149 -12.38 2.14 16.51
C ALA A 149 -11.82 0.82 17.07
N LEU A 150 -11.75 -0.24 16.25
CA LEU A 150 -11.19 -1.51 16.69
C LEU A 150 -9.68 -1.44 16.95
N ALA A 151 -8.93 -0.73 16.09
CA ALA A 151 -7.51 -0.51 16.31
C ALA A 151 -7.27 0.26 17.62
N HIS A 152 -8.05 1.31 17.88
CA HIS A 152 -7.95 2.08 19.13
C HIS A 152 -8.18 1.18 20.35
N ARG A 153 -9.19 0.30 20.33
CA ARG A 153 -9.43 -0.66 21.41
C ARG A 153 -8.20 -1.54 21.67
N TRP A 154 -7.55 -2.08 20.62
CA TRP A 154 -6.35 -2.90 20.75
C TRP A 154 -5.11 -2.11 21.18
N LEU A 155 -5.03 -0.81 20.89
CA LEU A 155 -3.88 0.05 21.15
C LEU A 155 -3.98 0.82 22.47
N SER A 156 -5.16 0.91 23.07
CA SER A 156 -5.35 1.65 24.32
C SER A 156 -4.60 0.98 25.47
N ASP A 157 -3.83 1.77 26.19
CA ASP A 157 -3.11 1.34 27.39
C ASP A 157 -4.02 1.32 28.64
N GLU A 158 -5.19 1.97 28.54
CA GLU A 158 -6.19 2.10 29.63
C GLU A 158 -7.15 0.88 29.68
N ILE A 159 -6.95 -0.11 28.82
CA ILE A 159 -7.87 -1.22 28.75
C ILE A 159 -7.54 -2.27 29.81
N ASP A 160 -8.24 -2.19 30.92
CA ASP A 160 -8.70 -3.35 31.70
C ASP A 160 -9.83 -4.12 30.97
N GLU A 161 -9.93 -4.00 29.63
CA GLU A 161 -10.85 -4.85 28.87
C GLU A 161 -10.35 -6.29 28.96
N PRO A 162 -11.11 -7.20 29.56
CA PRO A 162 -10.74 -8.62 29.58
C PRO A 162 -10.52 -9.11 28.14
N ALA A 163 -9.57 -9.99 27.94
CA ALA A 163 -9.33 -10.59 26.60
C ALA A 163 -10.63 -11.16 25.97
N ASP A 164 -11.59 -11.51 26.79
CA ASP A 164 -12.92 -12.02 26.42
C ASP A 164 -13.85 -10.98 25.80
N SER A 165 -13.50 -9.68 25.82
CA SER A 165 -14.29 -8.63 25.16
C SER A 165 -14.07 -8.58 23.66
N PHE A 166 -12.99 -9.18 23.16
CA PHE A 166 -12.68 -9.28 21.73
C PHE A 166 -13.14 -10.62 21.17
N ARG A 167 -13.89 -10.58 20.07
CA ARG A 167 -14.53 -11.78 19.49
C ARG A 167 -14.40 -11.76 17.97
N GLU A 168 -14.48 -12.93 17.36
CA GLU A 168 -14.53 -13.08 15.91
C GLU A 168 -15.60 -12.16 15.26
N ALA A 169 -16.68 -11.91 15.98
CA ALA A 169 -17.76 -11.02 15.55
C ALA A 169 -17.30 -9.56 15.31
N ASP A 170 -16.20 -9.10 15.92
CA ASP A 170 -15.64 -7.76 15.65
C ASP A 170 -15.18 -7.61 14.19
N LEU A 171 -14.85 -8.73 13.54
CA LEU A 171 -14.48 -8.78 12.13
C LEU A 171 -15.59 -9.31 11.22
N ALA A 172 -16.84 -9.37 11.71
CA ALA A 172 -17.96 -9.84 10.91
C ALA A 172 -18.16 -8.96 9.68
N GLY A 173 -18.22 -9.57 8.49
CA GLY A 173 -18.34 -8.84 7.22
C GLY A 173 -17.05 -8.16 6.73
N TRP A 174 -15.96 -8.22 7.49
CA TRP A 174 -14.69 -7.62 7.06
C TRP A 174 -14.01 -8.46 5.99
N ALA A 175 -13.93 -7.91 4.79
CA ALA A 175 -13.08 -8.44 3.73
C ALA A 175 -11.58 -8.23 4.06
N SER A 176 -10.70 -8.95 3.33
CA SER A 176 -9.25 -8.88 3.56
C SER A 176 -8.67 -7.46 3.63
N PRO A 177 -9.09 -6.46 2.83
CA PRO A 177 -8.56 -5.10 2.92
C PRO A 177 -8.75 -4.43 4.28
N LEU A 178 -9.90 -4.63 4.95
CA LEU A 178 -10.13 -4.07 6.29
C LEU A 178 -9.26 -4.75 7.36
N ARG A 179 -9.10 -6.08 7.27
CA ARG A 179 -8.20 -6.83 8.15
C ARG A 179 -6.74 -6.40 7.98
N VAL A 180 -6.34 -6.11 6.74
CA VAL A 180 -5.02 -5.55 6.41
C VAL A 180 -4.88 -4.15 7.00
N CYS A 181 -5.88 -3.29 6.87
CA CYS A 181 -5.89 -1.95 7.45
C CYS A 181 -5.71 -1.98 8.98
N LEU A 182 -6.44 -2.86 9.67
CA LEU A 182 -6.26 -3.05 11.12
C LEU A 182 -4.81 -3.40 11.47
N LEU A 183 -4.26 -4.40 10.79
CA LEU A 183 -2.88 -4.84 11.04
C LEU A 183 -1.85 -3.75 10.70
N ASP A 184 -2.07 -2.94 9.67
CA ASP A 184 -1.20 -1.80 9.33
C ASP A 184 -1.19 -0.73 10.43
N LYS A 185 -2.35 -0.42 11.02
CA LYS A 185 -2.44 0.51 12.16
C LYS A 185 -1.68 0.01 13.39
N LEU A 186 -1.80 -1.28 13.70
CA LEU A 186 -1.07 -1.91 14.80
C LEU A 186 0.45 -1.94 14.53
N LEU A 187 0.84 -2.25 13.30
CA LEU A 187 2.23 -2.22 12.84
C LEU A 187 2.83 -0.82 12.93
N GLY A 188 2.11 0.20 12.48
CA GLY A 188 2.57 1.59 12.54
C GLY A 188 2.96 2.00 13.96
N ARG A 189 2.17 1.61 14.97
CA ARG A 189 2.52 1.84 16.38
C ARG A 189 3.74 1.02 16.81
N ALA A 190 3.80 -0.25 16.45
CA ALA A 190 4.92 -1.13 16.81
C ALA A 190 6.25 -0.65 16.20
N GLU A 191 6.23 -0.22 14.94
CA GLU A 191 7.39 0.37 14.23
C GLU A 191 7.77 1.75 14.79
N GLY A 192 6.82 2.49 15.32
CA GLY A 192 7.03 3.74 16.07
C GLY A 192 7.63 3.55 17.46
N GLY A 193 8.02 2.32 17.83
CA GLY A 193 8.72 2.01 19.08
C GLY A 193 7.80 1.60 20.25
N THR A 194 6.50 1.42 20.00
CA THR A 194 5.55 0.97 21.03
C THR A 194 4.87 -0.33 20.59
N PRO A 195 5.57 -1.47 20.62
CA PRO A 195 5.02 -2.76 20.22
C PRO A 195 3.93 -3.23 21.20
N LEU A 196 3.01 -4.06 20.68
CA LEU A 196 2.00 -4.67 21.52
C LEU A 196 2.61 -5.71 22.47
N PRO A 197 2.12 -5.81 23.71
CA PRO A 197 2.48 -6.90 24.62
C PRO A 197 2.15 -8.27 24.00
N ILE A 198 3.01 -9.26 24.20
CA ILE A 198 2.83 -10.63 23.67
C ILE A 198 1.47 -11.23 24.10
N ALA A 199 1.05 -10.99 25.34
CA ALA A 199 -0.25 -11.46 25.83
C ALA A 199 -1.41 -10.91 25.00
N ARG A 200 -1.31 -9.64 24.56
CA ARG A 200 -2.31 -8.99 23.71
C ARG A 200 -2.32 -9.57 22.30
N LEU A 201 -1.16 -9.86 21.73
CA LEU A 201 -1.07 -10.57 20.44
C LEU A 201 -1.71 -11.95 20.49
N ARG A 202 -1.47 -12.70 21.56
CA ARG A 202 -2.08 -14.03 21.74
C ARG A 202 -3.59 -13.95 21.89
N ALA A 203 -4.10 -12.96 22.63
CA ALA A 203 -5.54 -12.69 22.73
C ALA A 203 -6.14 -12.36 21.35
N MET A 204 -5.44 -11.55 20.56
CA MET A 204 -5.85 -11.19 19.19
C MET A 204 -5.87 -12.40 18.27
N ASP A 205 -4.86 -13.27 18.35
CA ASP A 205 -4.83 -14.50 17.55
C ASP A 205 -5.95 -15.47 17.95
N ALA A 206 -6.20 -15.61 19.24
CA ALA A 206 -7.30 -16.41 19.76
C ALA A 206 -8.67 -15.90 19.29
N ALA A 207 -8.86 -14.57 19.22
CA ALA A 207 -10.10 -13.95 18.77
C ALA A 207 -10.28 -13.99 17.25
N TYR A 208 -9.21 -13.78 16.47
CA TYR A 208 -9.30 -13.49 15.03
C TYR A 208 -8.60 -14.51 14.12
N GLY A 209 -7.76 -15.40 14.68
CA GLY A 209 -7.09 -16.47 13.95
C GLY A 209 -6.08 -15.99 12.90
N PHE A 210 -5.43 -14.85 13.14
CA PHE A 210 -4.47 -14.28 12.17
C PHE A 210 -3.25 -15.17 11.94
N GLY A 211 -2.83 -15.97 12.93
CA GLY A 211 -1.74 -16.94 12.81
C GLY A 211 -2.03 -18.05 11.80
N ASN A 212 -3.31 -18.34 11.54
CA ASN A 212 -3.73 -19.34 10.55
C ASN A 212 -4.10 -18.74 9.20
N ALA A 213 -3.92 -17.44 9.00
CA ALA A 213 -4.30 -16.76 7.77
C ALA A 213 -3.54 -17.32 6.56
N LYS A 214 -4.27 -17.58 5.46
CA LYS A 214 -3.69 -18.02 4.18
C LYS A 214 -3.41 -16.85 3.25
N ASN A 215 -4.10 -15.72 3.43
CA ASN A 215 -3.86 -14.51 2.64
C ASN A 215 -2.47 -13.94 2.97
N ALA A 216 -1.61 -13.82 1.96
CA ALA A 216 -0.22 -13.37 2.13
C ALA A 216 -0.12 -11.95 2.71
N GLU A 217 -1.07 -11.05 2.42
CA GLU A 217 -1.10 -9.69 2.96
C GLU A 217 -1.37 -9.68 4.48
N ILE A 218 -2.25 -10.54 4.96
CA ILE A 218 -2.57 -10.69 6.38
C ILE A 218 -1.42 -11.40 7.08
N ARG A 219 -0.98 -12.54 6.52
CA ARG A 219 0.09 -13.38 7.07
C ARG A 219 1.40 -12.60 7.26
N PHE A 220 1.80 -11.82 6.25
CA PHE A 220 2.96 -10.94 6.31
C PHE A 220 2.90 -9.95 7.48
N ARG A 221 1.79 -9.24 7.61
CA ARG A 221 1.61 -8.22 8.64
C ARG A 221 1.55 -8.81 10.03
N TRP A 222 0.86 -9.92 10.18
CA TRP A 222 0.78 -10.63 11.44
C TRP A 222 2.16 -11.09 11.93
N GLN A 223 2.92 -11.73 11.05
CA GLN A 223 4.28 -12.17 11.35
C GLN A 223 5.19 -10.99 11.70
N LYS A 224 5.13 -9.91 10.92
CA LYS A 224 5.93 -8.70 11.18
C LYS A 224 5.56 -8.06 12.52
N LEU A 225 4.28 -7.99 12.85
CA LEU A 225 3.79 -7.47 14.13
C LEU A 225 4.33 -8.31 15.32
N GLY A 226 4.28 -9.64 15.22
CA GLY A 226 4.85 -10.54 16.21
C GLY A 226 6.36 -10.37 16.37
N ILE A 227 7.11 -10.23 15.26
CA ILE A 227 8.55 -9.98 15.29
C ILE A 227 8.87 -8.63 15.97
N CYS A 228 8.14 -7.56 15.65
CA CYS A 228 8.29 -6.26 16.29
C CYS A 228 8.04 -6.35 17.81
N SER A 229 7.10 -7.18 18.22
CA SER A 229 6.76 -7.43 19.62
C SER A 229 7.65 -8.48 20.32
N ARG A 230 8.65 -9.03 19.62
CA ARG A 230 9.54 -10.08 20.13
C ARG A 230 8.82 -11.37 20.55
N ASP A 231 7.72 -11.72 19.89
CA ASP A 231 7.04 -13.01 20.08
C ASP A 231 7.76 -14.09 19.25
N ALA A 232 8.55 -14.92 19.93
CA ALA A 232 9.30 -15.99 19.27
C ALA A 232 8.40 -17.06 18.63
N SER A 233 7.12 -17.14 19.00
CA SER A 233 6.19 -18.13 18.46
C SER A 233 5.88 -17.91 16.97
N VAL A 234 5.98 -16.67 16.46
CA VAL A 234 5.73 -16.37 15.04
C VAL A 234 6.93 -16.66 14.14
N VAL A 235 8.12 -16.85 14.70
CA VAL A 235 9.37 -16.96 13.94
C VAL A 235 9.39 -18.15 12.98
N PRO A 236 9.01 -19.37 13.40
CA PRO A 236 9.01 -20.52 12.48
C PRO A 236 8.13 -20.26 11.23
N ASP A 237 6.94 -19.71 11.43
CA ASP A 237 6.02 -19.41 10.33
C ASP A 237 6.52 -18.25 9.44
N ALA A 238 7.21 -17.27 10.04
CA ALA A 238 7.84 -16.18 9.29
C ALA A 238 8.98 -16.69 8.42
N LEU A 239 9.83 -17.58 8.95
CA LEU A 239 10.92 -18.20 8.18
C LEU A 239 10.35 -19.09 7.05
N ALA A 240 9.31 -19.87 7.31
CA ALA A 240 8.63 -20.67 6.28
C ALA A 240 8.05 -19.76 5.18
N PHE A 241 7.37 -18.67 5.56
CA PHE A 241 6.81 -17.71 4.60
C PHE A 241 7.90 -17.07 3.71
N LEU A 242 9.07 -16.77 4.25
CA LEU A 242 10.20 -16.25 3.48
C LEU A 242 10.69 -17.23 2.39
N THR A 243 10.56 -18.54 2.61
CA THR A 243 10.90 -19.54 1.58
C THR A 243 9.80 -19.74 0.54
N GLU A 244 8.55 -19.40 0.88
CA GLU A 244 7.38 -19.48 0.00
C GLU A 244 7.23 -18.24 -0.91
N GLN A 245 7.78 -17.09 -0.50
CA GLN A 245 7.56 -15.78 -1.14
C GLN A 245 8.83 -15.22 -1.73
N GLY A 246 8.72 -14.63 -2.94
CA GLY A 246 9.84 -13.90 -3.59
C GLY A 246 9.61 -12.40 -3.73
N ARG A 247 8.41 -11.89 -3.39
CA ARG A 247 8.10 -10.46 -3.53
C ARG A 247 8.84 -9.61 -2.50
N MET A 248 9.62 -8.64 -2.97
CA MET A 248 10.42 -7.75 -2.13
C MET A 248 9.59 -7.01 -1.07
N LYS A 249 8.32 -6.70 -1.37
CA LYS A 249 7.41 -6.06 -0.39
C LYS A 249 7.18 -6.90 0.87
N TYR A 250 7.34 -8.23 0.79
CA TYR A 250 7.20 -9.13 1.94
C TYR A 250 8.56 -9.51 2.52
N VAL A 251 9.45 -10.01 1.66
CA VAL A 251 10.68 -10.63 2.14
C VAL A 251 11.65 -9.64 2.76
N ARG A 252 11.82 -8.44 2.15
CA ARG A 252 12.75 -7.44 2.70
C ARG A 252 12.36 -6.95 4.10
N PRO A 253 11.13 -6.50 4.37
CA PRO A 253 10.75 -6.05 5.72
C PRO A 253 10.84 -7.15 6.77
N LEU A 254 10.50 -8.41 6.43
CA LEU A 254 10.59 -9.53 7.37
C LEU A 254 12.05 -9.88 7.69
N TYR A 255 12.90 -10.00 6.67
CA TYR A 255 14.34 -10.23 6.89
C TYR A 255 14.97 -9.12 7.72
N LYS A 256 14.69 -7.85 7.41
CA LYS A 256 15.19 -6.72 8.21
C LYS A 256 14.75 -6.80 9.66
N ALA A 257 13.48 -7.11 9.91
CA ALA A 257 12.93 -7.19 11.26
C ALA A 257 13.54 -8.37 12.06
N LEU A 258 13.72 -9.54 11.43
CA LEU A 258 14.39 -10.69 12.03
C LEU A 258 15.87 -10.42 12.27
N HIS A 259 16.57 -9.79 11.32
CA HIS A 259 17.99 -9.44 11.45
C HIS A 259 18.25 -8.39 12.54
N ALA A 260 17.31 -7.47 12.74
CA ALA A 260 17.35 -6.50 13.83
C ALA A 260 17.05 -7.11 15.22
N TRP A 261 16.60 -8.37 15.26
CA TRP A 261 16.37 -9.11 16.49
C TRP A 261 17.57 -10.04 16.78
N PRO A 262 18.42 -9.71 17.78
CA PRO A 262 19.70 -10.41 17.98
C PRO A 262 19.57 -11.94 18.06
N GLU A 263 18.54 -12.45 18.76
CA GLU A 263 18.32 -13.87 18.98
C GLU A 263 17.81 -14.61 17.74
N GLN A 264 17.37 -13.88 16.71
CA GLN A 264 16.86 -14.48 15.46
C GLN A 264 17.71 -14.13 14.23
N ARG A 265 18.74 -13.28 14.40
CA ARG A 265 19.60 -12.80 13.32
C ARG A 265 20.27 -13.93 12.55
N GLU A 266 20.86 -14.87 13.26
CA GLU A 266 21.56 -16.02 12.66
C GLU A 266 20.61 -16.84 11.79
N LYS A 267 19.42 -17.18 12.32
CA LYS A 267 18.40 -17.93 11.56
C LYS A 267 17.92 -17.19 10.31
N ALA A 268 17.80 -15.86 10.38
CA ALA A 268 17.43 -15.06 9.21
C ALA A 268 18.52 -15.15 8.13
N VAL A 269 19.79 -15.04 8.51
CA VAL A 269 20.92 -15.16 7.59
C VAL A 269 20.99 -16.57 6.99
N GLU A 270 20.90 -17.61 7.81
CA GLU A 270 20.90 -19.01 7.36
C GLU A 270 19.77 -19.29 6.38
N THR A 271 18.54 -18.83 6.70
CA THR A 271 17.38 -18.98 5.81
C THR A 271 17.60 -18.30 4.47
N PHE A 272 18.14 -17.09 4.47
CA PHE A 272 18.46 -16.39 3.22
C PHE A 272 19.51 -17.13 2.41
N VAL A 273 20.61 -17.54 3.02
CA VAL A 273 21.70 -18.25 2.33
C VAL A 273 21.19 -19.54 1.70
N ALA A 274 20.41 -20.32 2.44
CA ALA A 274 19.83 -21.57 1.95
C ALA A 274 18.84 -21.39 0.78
N ASN A 275 18.19 -20.22 0.70
CA ASN A 275 17.14 -19.94 -0.29
C ASN A 275 17.54 -18.89 -1.33
N ARG A 276 18.78 -18.40 -1.33
CA ARG A 276 19.24 -17.30 -2.19
C ARG A 276 18.97 -17.54 -3.66
N SER A 277 19.16 -18.76 -4.14
CA SER A 277 18.94 -19.15 -5.53
C SER A 277 17.47 -19.15 -5.96
N ASN A 278 16.53 -19.15 -5.02
CA ASN A 278 15.09 -19.13 -5.29
C ASN A 278 14.56 -17.69 -5.47
N TYR A 279 15.36 -16.68 -5.09
CA TYR A 279 14.96 -15.29 -5.27
C TYR A 279 15.39 -14.74 -6.63
N HIS A 280 14.60 -13.79 -7.15
CA HIS A 280 15.03 -13.03 -8.32
C HIS A 280 16.38 -12.34 -8.02
N PRO A 281 17.34 -12.26 -8.97
CA PRO A 281 18.68 -11.71 -8.71
C PRO A 281 18.68 -10.34 -8.04
N ILE A 282 17.80 -9.42 -8.46
CA ILE A 282 17.65 -8.11 -7.83
C ILE A 282 17.25 -8.25 -6.35
N ALA A 283 16.25 -9.09 -6.06
CA ALA A 283 15.80 -9.32 -4.69
C ALA A 283 16.90 -9.95 -3.83
N ALA A 284 17.64 -10.93 -4.37
CA ALA A 284 18.77 -11.57 -3.69
C ALA A 284 19.88 -10.57 -3.36
N LYS A 285 20.20 -9.66 -4.29
CA LYS A 285 21.20 -8.60 -4.07
C LYS A 285 20.77 -7.65 -2.95
N MET A 286 19.52 -7.18 -2.99
CA MET A 286 18.98 -6.27 -1.99
C MET A 286 18.87 -6.93 -0.61
N LEU A 287 18.49 -8.20 -0.55
CA LEU A 287 18.43 -8.96 0.70
C LEU A 287 19.81 -9.17 1.31
N ALA A 288 20.84 -9.47 0.49
CA ALA A 288 22.22 -9.58 0.96
C ALA A 288 22.69 -8.26 1.60
N GLN A 289 22.36 -7.12 0.99
CA GLN A 289 22.65 -5.79 1.56
C GLN A 289 21.91 -5.56 2.87
N ASP A 290 20.58 -5.84 2.91
CA ASP A 290 19.75 -5.67 4.10
C ASP A 290 20.24 -6.52 5.28
N LEU A 291 20.79 -7.71 5.00
CA LEU A 291 21.33 -8.64 5.99
C LEU A 291 22.85 -8.43 6.26
N GLN A 292 23.45 -7.42 5.64
CA GLN A 292 24.88 -7.09 5.78
C GLN A 292 25.81 -8.27 5.44
N ILE A 293 25.40 -9.10 4.48
CA ILE A 293 26.19 -10.23 3.98
C ILE A 293 27.12 -9.71 2.88
N SER A 294 28.44 -9.96 3.04
CA SER A 294 29.41 -9.61 2.01
C SER A 294 29.12 -10.37 0.72
N THR A 295 28.99 -9.64 -0.40
CA THR A 295 28.78 -10.22 -1.74
C THR A 295 30.11 -10.73 -2.37
N ALA A 296 31.17 -10.85 -1.60
CA ALA A 296 32.51 -11.12 -2.07
C ALA A 296 32.78 -12.57 -2.49
N GLU A 297 31.75 -13.42 -2.66
CA GLU A 297 31.93 -14.77 -3.25
C GLU A 297 30.73 -15.10 -4.14
N GLY A 298 30.83 -14.83 -5.44
CA GLY A 298 29.82 -15.32 -6.36
C GLY A 298 29.73 -14.71 -7.77
N ASP A 299 30.78 -14.07 -8.27
CA ASP A 299 31.02 -13.85 -9.71
C ASP A 299 32.22 -14.65 -10.15
N ALA A 300 32.05 -15.95 -10.34
CA ALA A 300 32.95 -16.83 -11.05
C ALA A 300 32.12 -17.79 -11.93
#